data_9f7ebadfe0f4157500c6514d76f1c87c
#
_entry.id   9f7ebadfe0f4157500c6514d76f1c87c
#
_cell.length_a   1.000
_cell.length_b   1.000
_cell.length_c   1.000
_cell.angle_alpha   90.00
_cell.angle_beta   90.00
_cell.angle_gamma   90.00
#
_symmetry.space_group_name_H-M   'P 1'
#
loop_
_entity.id
_entity.type
_entity.pdbx_description
1 polymer ?
#
loop_
_entity_poly.entity_id
_entity_poly.type
_entity_poly.pdbx_seq_one_letter_code
_entity_poly.pdbx_strand_id
1 'polypeptide(L)'
;MSLFHLPSHIMSDSDLDYNKLLKRVSSITSTKIVDEERFKVPSADIFYEGNTTVFKNFDKITDILNREPIHVLKFFLGNVGTAGDIVGGRIIFQGKIPTRTIQDRLNEYVDTYVICSECNRPDTHLVKKGRTILIRCDACGAFRSIKSMRKKTVKMPHEVLKEGNVYELTIKDIGKRGDGVAFFDKYVIYINGAVKGSTIKVKIEKISGTVAFGQIAQ
;
A
#
# COMPACT_ATOMS: atom_id res chain seq x y z
N MET A 1 36.18 26.84 -48.41
CA MET A 1 35.03 26.01 -48.73
C MET A 1 35.40 24.58 -48.38
N SER A 2 35.12 24.13 -47.17
CA SER A 2 35.38 22.76 -46.73
C SER A 2 34.05 22.01 -46.66
N LEU A 3 33.86 21.05 -47.56
CA LEU A 3 32.73 20.16 -47.61
C LEU A 3 32.84 19.13 -46.48
N PHE A 4 31.95 19.20 -45.50
CA PHE A 4 31.76 18.17 -44.51
C PHE A 4 31.17 16.91 -45.18
N HIS A 5 32.00 15.90 -45.32
CA HIS A 5 31.59 14.56 -45.78
C HIS A 5 30.96 13.82 -44.61
N LEU A 6 29.63 13.73 -44.61
CA LEU A 6 28.89 12.85 -43.70
C LEU A 6 29.05 11.42 -44.19
N PRO A 7 29.52 10.47 -43.36
CA PRO A 7 29.55 9.07 -43.75
C PRO A 7 28.08 8.52 -43.76
N SER A 8 27.59 8.21 -44.93
CA SER A 8 26.37 7.44 -45.17
C SER A 8 26.58 5.98 -44.71
N HIS A 9 26.39 5.72 -43.43
CA HIS A 9 26.29 4.37 -42.92
C HIS A 9 24.94 3.79 -43.39
N ILE A 10 24.92 3.13 -44.51
CA ILE A 10 23.79 2.31 -44.94
C ILE A 10 23.75 1.13 -43.97
N MET A 11 22.77 1.13 -43.08
CA MET A 11 22.52 0.02 -42.16
C MET A 11 22.09 -1.19 -43.01
N SER A 12 22.78 -2.32 -42.84
CA SER A 12 22.43 -3.58 -43.51
C SER A 12 21.10 -4.12 -42.93
N ASP A 13 20.32 -4.82 -43.76
CA ASP A 13 19.05 -5.43 -43.34
C ASP A 13 19.20 -6.37 -42.11
N SER A 14 20.39 -6.92 -41.91
CA SER A 14 20.72 -7.73 -40.73
C SER A 14 20.82 -6.93 -39.42
N ASP A 15 20.99 -5.61 -39.49
CA ASP A 15 21.04 -4.72 -38.33
C ASP A 15 19.67 -4.27 -37.89
N LEU A 16 18.63 -4.47 -38.71
CA LEU A 16 17.22 -4.16 -38.46
C LEU A 16 16.45 -5.31 -37.79
N ASP A 17 17.12 -6.40 -37.41
CA ASP A 17 16.48 -7.48 -36.65
C ASP A 17 15.96 -6.92 -35.31
N TYR A 18 14.64 -6.95 -35.15
CA TYR A 18 13.93 -6.48 -33.96
C TYR A 18 14.54 -7.00 -32.65
N ASN A 19 14.91 -8.27 -32.60
CA ASN A 19 15.50 -8.89 -31.41
C ASN A 19 16.90 -8.35 -31.08
N LYS A 20 17.69 -8.02 -32.09
CA LYS A 20 19.02 -7.39 -31.91
C LYS A 20 18.87 -5.94 -31.43
N LEU A 21 17.93 -5.21 -32.02
CA LEU A 21 17.64 -3.83 -31.61
C LEU A 21 17.10 -3.80 -30.17
N LEU A 22 16.22 -4.71 -29.81
CA LEU A 22 15.69 -4.84 -28.46
C LEU A 22 16.79 -5.14 -27.43
N LYS A 23 17.71 -6.07 -27.73
CA LYS A 23 18.86 -6.37 -26.88
C LYS A 23 19.80 -5.16 -26.72
N ARG A 24 20.05 -4.39 -27.78
CA ARG A 24 20.84 -3.15 -27.69
C ARG A 24 20.16 -2.11 -26.81
N VAL A 25 18.85 -1.89 -26.98
CA VAL A 25 18.09 -0.96 -26.15
C VAL A 25 18.08 -1.44 -24.71
N SER A 26 17.84 -2.71 -24.43
CA SER A 26 17.83 -3.25 -23.06
C SER A 26 19.22 -3.18 -22.39
N SER A 27 20.32 -3.31 -23.13
CA SER A 27 21.66 -3.16 -22.57
C SER A 27 22.01 -1.68 -22.27
N ILE A 28 21.47 -0.74 -23.04
CA ILE A 28 21.65 0.71 -22.81
C ILE A 28 20.72 1.20 -21.69
N THR A 29 19.49 0.68 -21.62
CA THR A 29 18.49 1.03 -20.60
C THR A 29 18.69 0.31 -19.28
N SER A 30 19.51 -0.74 -19.22
CA SER A 30 19.87 -1.44 -17.97
C SER A 30 20.83 -0.66 -17.05
N THR A 31 21.34 0.50 -17.46
CA THR A 31 21.68 1.50 -16.46
C THR A 31 20.36 1.86 -15.73
N LYS A 32 20.08 1.16 -14.65
CA LYS A 32 19.14 1.61 -13.63
C LYS A 32 19.52 3.07 -13.36
N ILE A 33 18.73 3.97 -13.93
CA ILE A 33 18.79 5.35 -13.50
C ILE A 33 18.34 5.26 -12.04
N VAL A 34 19.31 5.33 -11.14
CA VAL A 34 19.10 5.31 -9.68
C VAL A 34 18.49 6.68 -9.34
N ASP A 35 17.25 6.88 -9.76
CA ASP A 35 16.42 8.01 -9.35
C ASP A 35 15.86 7.78 -7.92
N GLU A 36 16.12 6.60 -7.32
CA GLU A 36 15.73 6.29 -5.95
C GLU A 36 16.40 7.17 -4.89
N GLU A 37 17.55 7.81 -5.22
CA GLU A 37 18.23 8.69 -4.27
C GLU A 37 17.66 10.12 -4.24
N ARG A 38 16.95 10.56 -5.26
CA ARG A 38 16.49 11.95 -5.38
C ARG A 38 15.23 12.26 -4.60
N PHE A 39 14.39 11.24 -4.37
CA PHE A 39 13.13 11.41 -3.66
C PHE A 39 13.10 10.56 -2.39
N LYS A 40 13.48 11.18 -1.28
CA LYS A 40 13.35 10.58 0.06
C LYS A 40 12.34 11.39 0.85
N VAL A 41 11.23 10.78 1.22
CA VAL A 41 10.26 11.39 2.13
C VAL A 41 10.83 11.28 3.54
N PRO A 42 11.03 12.40 4.25
CA PRO A 42 11.49 12.37 5.63
C PRO A 42 10.49 11.63 6.53
N SER A 43 10.99 10.97 7.56
CA SER A 43 10.13 10.40 8.59
C SER A 43 9.35 11.49 9.32
N ALA A 44 8.13 11.16 9.75
CA ALA A 44 7.31 12.06 10.52
C ALA A 44 7.93 12.33 11.91
N ASP A 45 8.22 13.60 12.21
CA ASP A 45 8.67 14.04 13.53
C ASP A 45 7.47 14.40 14.39
N ILE A 46 7.17 13.53 15.37
CA ILE A 46 5.98 13.61 16.20
C ILE A 46 6.35 13.93 17.64
N PHE A 47 5.67 14.90 18.20
CA PHE A 47 5.76 15.27 19.60
C PHE A 47 4.37 15.20 20.25
N TYR A 48 4.32 14.73 21.49
CA TYR A 48 3.08 14.64 22.25
C TYR A 48 3.03 15.75 23.30
N GLU A 49 1.99 16.54 23.29
CA GLU A 49 1.73 17.58 24.26
C GLU A 49 0.40 17.32 24.97
N GLY A 50 0.49 16.80 26.20
CA GLY A 50 -0.71 16.41 26.94
C GLY A 50 -1.54 15.34 26.22
N ASN A 51 -2.72 15.73 25.72
CA ASN A 51 -3.60 14.86 24.95
C ASN A 51 -3.62 15.20 23.44
N THR A 52 -2.65 16.00 22.99
CA THR A 52 -2.53 16.38 21.57
C THR A 52 -1.28 15.76 20.94
N THR A 53 -1.33 15.54 19.64
CA THR A 53 -0.20 15.04 18.85
C THR A 53 0.22 16.13 17.87
N VAL A 54 1.49 16.56 17.96
CA VAL A 54 2.05 17.62 17.12
C VAL A 54 2.98 17.01 16.08
N PHE A 55 2.68 17.20 14.79
CA PHE A 55 3.51 16.81 13.67
C PHE A 55 4.39 17.99 13.24
N LYS A 56 5.66 18.00 13.68
CA LYS A 56 6.54 19.17 13.60
C LYS A 56 7.06 19.50 12.21
N ASN A 57 7.49 18.50 11.46
CA ASN A 57 8.14 18.69 10.16
C ASN A 57 7.16 18.60 8.98
N PHE A 58 5.88 18.92 9.21
CA PHE A 58 4.83 18.80 8.21
C PHE A 58 5.09 19.70 6.98
N ASP A 59 5.48 20.95 7.21
CA ASP A 59 5.76 21.94 6.16
C ASP A 59 6.85 21.45 5.20
N LYS A 60 7.97 20.99 5.77
CA LYS A 60 9.08 20.41 4.98
C LYS A 60 8.64 19.21 4.13
N ILE A 61 7.73 18.38 4.67
CA ILE A 61 7.22 17.21 3.96
C ILE A 61 6.32 17.67 2.81
N THR A 62 5.42 18.63 3.04
CA THR A 62 4.52 19.14 1.99
C THR A 62 5.29 19.81 0.85
N ASP A 63 6.39 20.51 1.16
CA ASP A 63 7.29 21.10 0.16
C ASP A 63 7.99 20.04 -0.69
N ILE A 64 8.55 18.99 -0.05
CA ILE A 64 9.19 17.88 -0.76
C ILE A 64 8.19 17.13 -1.65
N LEU A 65 6.95 16.95 -1.16
CA LEU A 65 5.88 16.30 -1.91
C LEU A 65 5.30 17.20 -3.01
N ASN A 66 5.61 18.50 -3.01
CA ASN A 66 5.01 19.50 -3.88
C ASN A 66 3.48 19.47 -3.86
N ARG A 67 2.90 19.54 -2.65
CA ARG A 67 1.46 19.44 -2.42
C ARG A 67 0.96 20.53 -1.49
N GLU A 68 -0.28 20.96 -1.76
CA GLU A 68 -0.94 21.94 -0.88
C GLU A 68 -1.11 21.38 0.53
N PRO A 69 -0.66 22.11 1.59
CA PRO A 69 -0.78 21.65 2.97
C PRO A 69 -2.21 21.27 3.39
N ILE A 70 -3.20 22.05 2.93
CA ILE A 70 -4.61 21.80 3.21
C ILE A 70 -5.09 20.48 2.61
N HIS A 71 -4.60 20.10 1.44
CA HIS A 71 -4.94 18.83 0.80
C HIS A 71 -4.39 17.65 1.61
N VAL A 72 -3.13 17.74 2.03
CA VAL A 72 -2.47 16.73 2.86
C VAL A 72 -3.16 16.62 4.21
N LEU A 73 -3.47 17.75 4.88
CA LEU A 73 -4.21 17.77 6.15
C LEU A 73 -5.54 17.04 6.04
N LYS A 74 -6.36 17.38 5.03
CA LYS A 74 -7.68 16.72 4.82
C LYS A 74 -7.55 15.21 4.66
N PHE A 75 -6.52 14.75 3.99
CA PHE A 75 -6.24 13.32 3.88
C PHE A 75 -5.93 12.69 5.25
N PHE A 76 -5.07 13.32 6.05
CA PHE A 76 -4.77 12.83 7.39
C PHE A 76 -6.01 12.78 8.28
N LEU A 77 -6.77 13.86 8.35
CA LEU A 77 -7.99 13.94 9.19
C LEU A 77 -9.01 12.86 8.81
N GLY A 78 -9.22 12.65 7.50
CA GLY A 78 -10.14 11.63 7.01
C GLY A 78 -9.70 10.19 7.28
N ASN A 79 -8.39 9.93 7.34
CA ASN A 79 -7.86 8.56 7.54
C ASN A 79 -7.55 8.24 9.01
N VAL A 80 -7.20 9.24 9.79
CA VAL A 80 -6.93 9.08 11.23
C VAL A 80 -8.22 9.17 12.06
N GLY A 81 -9.23 9.89 11.54
CA GLY A 81 -10.52 10.04 12.21
C GLY A 81 -10.49 11.00 13.40
N THR A 82 -9.57 11.94 13.40
CA THR A 82 -9.42 12.97 14.45
C THR A 82 -9.54 14.36 13.85
N ALA A 83 -9.86 15.36 14.68
CA ALA A 83 -9.76 16.76 14.29
C ALA A 83 -8.31 17.24 14.42
N GLY A 84 -7.95 18.27 13.65
CA GLY A 84 -6.63 18.89 13.73
C GLY A 84 -6.53 20.09 12.80
N ASP A 85 -5.59 20.97 13.10
CA ASP A 85 -5.37 22.22 12.39
C ASP A 85 -3.89 22.42 12.08
N ILE A 86 -3.60 23.25 11.06
CA ILE A 86 -2.25 23.69 10.73
C ILE A 86 -1.94 24.97 11.48
N VAL A 87 -0.92 24.94 12.32
CA VAL A 87 -0.44 26.10 13.06
C VAL A 87 1.06 26.22 12.87
N GLY A 88 1.52 27.30 12.23
CA GLY A 88 2.95 27.55 12.03
C GLY A 88 3.69 26.45 11.26
N GLY A 89 3.08 25.90 10.20
CA GLY A 89 3.70 24.83 9.39
C GLY A 89 3.70 23.44 10.05
N ARG A 90 2.98 23.27 11.15
CA ARG A 90 2.84 22.01 11.91
C ARG A 90 1.39 21.61 11.95
N ILE A 91 1.10 20.31 12.04
CA ILE A 91 -0.26 19.84 12.33
C ILE A 91 -0.37 19.55 13.81
N ILE A 92 -1.45 20.05 14.41
CA ILE A 92 -1.84 19.73 15.78
C ILE A 92 -3.10 18.87 15.72
N PHE A 93 -2.96 17.56 16.00
CA PHE A 93 -4.09 16.64 16.06
C PHE A 93 -4.68 16.59 17.47
N GLN A 94 -6.00 16.48 17.56
CA GLN A 94 -6.69 16.23 18.81
C GLN A 94 -6.64 14.74 19.15
N GLY A 95 -6.01 14.39 20.27
CA GLY A 95 -5.82 13.02 20.73
C GLY A 95 -4.42 12.48 20.52
N LYS A 96 -4.13 11.35 21.19
CA LYS A 96 -2.84 10.64 21.08
C LYS A 96 -2.88 9.68 19.91
N ILE A 97 -2.10 9.98 18.86
CA ILE A 97 -2.01 9.16 17.67
C ILE A 97 -0.60 8.53 17.66
N PRO A 98 -0.48 7.19 17.53
CA PRO A 98 0.82 6.55 17.43
C PRO A 98 1.61 7.06 16.22
N THR A 99 2.90 7.34 16.41
CA THR A 99 3.82 7.80 15.34
C THR A 99 3.77 6.88 14.12
N ARG A 100 3.72 5.56 14.35
CA ARG A 100 3.59 4.56 13.29
C ARG A 100 2.36 4.79 12.43
N THR A 101 1.21 5.09 13.03
CA THR A 101 -0.03 5.37 12.28
C THR A 101 0.14 6.57 11.36
N ILE A 102 0.77 7.64 11.84
CA ILE A 102 1.02 8.85 11.02
C ILE A 102 1.99 8.53 9.89
N GLN A 103 3.04 7.75 10.15
CA GLN A 103 4.01 7.33 9.13
C GLN A 103 3.36 6.45 8.07
N ASP A 104 2.53 5.48 8.47
CA ASP A 104 1.81 4.60 7.54
C ASP A 104 0.85 5.41 6.64
N ARG A 105 0.18 6.45 7.20
CA ARG A 105 -0.68 7.34 6.42
C ARG A 105 0.11 8.25 5.48
N LEU A 106 1.30 8.69 5.90
CA LEU A 106 2.19 9.45 5.04
C LEU A 106 2.63 8.63 3.82
N ASN A 107 3.03 7.39 4.04
CA ASN A 107 3.41 6.48 2.95
C ASN A 107 2.21 6.20 2.02
N GLU A 108 1.03 5.94 2.57
CA GLU A 108 -0.22 5.77 1.79
C GLU A 108 -0.55 7.01 0.95
N TYR A 109 -0.31 8.21 1.49
CA TYR A 109 -0.49 9.45 0.76
C TYR A 109 0.49 9.56 -0.42
N VAL A 110 1.76 9.25 -0.18
CA VAL A 110 2.80 9.28 -1.21
C VAL A 110 2.46 8.33 -2.36
N ASP A 111 2.11 7.10 -2.05
CA ASP A 111 1.76 6.08 -3.06
C ASP A 111 0.51 6.46 -3.86
N THR A 112 -0.46 7.09 -3.19
CA THR A 112 -1.76 7.41 -3.83
C THR A 112 -1.72 8.70 -4.63
N TYR A 113 -1.06 9.74 -4.11
CA TYR A 113 -1.16 11.10 -4.62
C TYR A 113 0.14 11.66 -5.21
N VAL A 114 1.29 11.03 -4.96
CA VAL A 114 2.59 11.55 -5.40
C VAL A 114 3.22 10.67 -6.46
N ILE A 115 3.30 9.36 -6.23
CA ILE A 115 3.97 8.45 -7.17
C ILE A 115 3.10 8.19 -8.41
N CYS A 116 3.70 8.33 -9.58
CA CYS A 116 3.04 7.99 -10.84
C CYS A 116 2.92 6.47 -10.99
N SER A 117 1.73 5.96 -11.33
CA SER A 117 1.50 4.51 -11.53
C SER A 117 2.15 3.96 -12.79
N GLU A 118 2.52 4.81 -13.75
CA GLU A 118 3.06 4.39 -15.04
C GLU A 118 4.59 4.35 -15.05
N CYS A 119 5.23 5.39 -14.49
CA CYS A 119 6.68 5.51 -14.52
C CYS A 119 7.33 5.46 -13.12
N ASN A 120 6.55 5.33 -12.06
CA ASN A 120 6.96 5.30 -10.64
C ASN A 120 7.79 6.52 -10.19
N ARG A 121 7.70 7.64 -10.91
CA ARG A 121 8.37 8.88 -10.53
C ARG A 121 7.49 9.79 -9.68
N PRO A 122 8.09 10.60 -8.78
CA PRO A 122 7.37 11.51 -7.90
C PRO A 122 6.99 12.84 -8.59
N ASP A 123 7.47 13.08 -9.82
CA ASP A 123 7.27 14.32 -10.57
C ASP A 123 5.83 14.46 -11.05
N THR A 124 4.92 14.68 -10.12
CA THR A 124 3.49 14.74 -10.39
C THR A 124 2.86 15.94 -9.70
N HIS A 125 1.79 16.46 -10.27
CA HIS A 125 0.98 17.51 -9.67
C HIS A 125 -0.52 17.19 -9.74
N LEU A 126 -1.28 17.81 -8.85
CA LEU A 126 -2.72 17.62 -8.77
C LEU A 126 -3.41 18.68 -9.65
N VAL A 127 -4.30 18.20 -10.53
CA VAL A 127 -5.11 19.06 -11.39
C VAL A 127 -6.58 18.86 -11.02
N LYS A 128 -7.29 19.94 -10.71
CA LYS A 128 -8.73 19.90 -10.45
C LYS A 128 -9.50 20.06 -11.76
N LYS A 129 -10.27 19.04 -12.14
CA LYS A 129 -11.17 19.09 -13.29
C LYS A 129 -12.61 18.92 -12.81
N GLY A 130 -13.33 20.03 -12.66
CA GLY A 130 -14.68 20.02 -12.09
C GLY A 130 -14.68 19.56 -10.64
N ARG A 131 -15.36 18.47 -10.34
CA ARG A 131 -15.46 17.85 -8.99
C ARG A 131 -14.37 16.80 -8.72
N THR A 132 -13.56 16.45 -9.73
CA THR A 132 -12.57 15.38 -9.64
C THR A 132 -11.16 15.95 -9.57
N ILE A 133 -10.34 15.38 -8.71
CA ILE A 133 -8.91 15.66 -8.66
C ILE A 133 -8.19 14.58 -9.49
N LEU A 134 -7.31 15.03 -10.36
CA LEU A 134 -6.53 14.21 -11.26
C LEU A 134 -5.05 14.39 -10.95
N ILE A 135 -4.25 13.35 -11.17
CA ILE A 135 -2.79 13.42 -11.12
C ILE A 135 -2.27 13.53 -12.53
N ARG A 136 -1.41 14.50 -12.78
CA ARG A 136 -0.65 14.62 -14.01
C ARG A 136 0.82 14.41 -13.70
N CYS A 137 1.47 13.56 -14.48
CA CYS A 137 2.89 13.31 -14.37
C CYS A 137 3.66 14.16 -15.37
N ASP A 138 4.66 14.92 -14.89
CA ASP A 138 5.50 15.77 -15.75
C ASP A 138 6.59 14.95 -16.43
N ALA A 139 6.98 13.81 -15.86
CA ALA A 139 8.01 12.94 -16.41
C ALA A 139 7.54 12.09 -17.61
N CYS A 140 6.33 11.49 -17.54
CA CYS A 140 5.83 10.63 -18.61
C CYS A 140 4.55 11.14 -19.30
N GLY A 141 4.00 12.27 -18.84
CA GLY A 141 2.76 12.84 -19.38
C GLY A 141 1.48 12.09 -18.98
N ALA A 142 1.55 11.04 -18.17
CA ALA A 142 0.39 10.29 -17.72
C ALA A 142 -0.61 11.18 -16.99
N PHE A 143 -1.90 10.96 -17.28
CA PHE A 143 -2.99 11.72 -16.70
C PHE A 143 -4.07 10.75 -16.19
N ARG A 144 -4.26 10.69 -14.87
CA ARG A 144 -5.19 9.75 -14.26
C ARG A 144 -6.06 10.37 -13.18
N SER A 145 -7.24 9.82 -12.99
CA SER A 145 -8.06 10.14 -11.82
C SER A 145 -7.49 9.46 -10.57
N ILE A 146 -7.52 10.17 -9.45
CA ILE A 146 -7.25 9.58 -8.15
C ILE A 146 -8.41 8.63 -7.87
N LYS A 147 -8.16 7.34 -8.00
CA LYS A 147 -9.09 6.34 -7.51
C LYS A 147 -9.09 6.52 -5.99
N SER A 148 -10.17 7.05 -5.43
CA SER A 148 -10.40 6.92 -4.00
C SER A 148 -10.10 5.46 -3.67
N MET A 149 -8.99 5.21 -3.02
CA MET A 149 -8.74 3.91 -2.43
C MET A 149 -9.75 3.77 -1.30
N ARG A 150 -11.01 3.44 -1.64
CA ARG A 150 -11.72 2.54 -0.76
C ARG A 150 -10.71 1.43 -0.54
N LYS A 151 -10.21 1.28 0.68
CA LYS A 151 -9.37 0.16 1.05
C LYS A 151 -9.93 -1.04 0.31
N LYS A 152 -9.29 -1.45 -0.79
CA LYS A 152 -9.27 -2.86 -1.05
C LYS A 152 -8.58 -3.36 0.20
N THR A 153 -9.36 -3.72 1.23
CA THR A 153 -8.94 -4.79 2.08
C THR A 153 -8.34 -5.75 1.09
N VAL A 154 -7.01 -5.85 1.08
CA VAL A 154 -6.36 -6.97 0.45
C VAL A 154 -7.11 -8.09 1.10
N LYS A 155 -8.09 -8.62 0.37
CA LYS A 155 -8.65 -9.91 0.68
C LYS A 155 -7.43 -10.77 0.47
N MET A 156 -6.65 -10.99 1.53
CA MET A 156 -5.82 -12.18 1.60
C MET A 156 -6.72 -13.26 1.02
N PRO A 157 -6.26 -14.08 0.08
CA PRO A 157 -7.09 -15.16 -0.43
C PRO A 157 -7.62 -15.84 0.83
N HIS A 158 -8.91 -15.58 1.15
CA HIS A 158 -9.54 -16.24 2.26
C HIS A 158 -9.50 -17.69 1.84
N GLU A 159 -8.68 -18.48 2.48
CA GLU A 159 -8.80 -19.91 2.35
C GLU A 159 -10.21 -20.24 2.81
N VAL A 160 -11.08 -20.39 1.82
CA VAL A 160 -12.47 -20.71 2.07
C VAL A 160 -12.48 -22.09 2.73
N LEU A 161 -12.89 -22.12 3.98
CA LEU A 161 -13.04 -23.35 4.71
C LEU A 161 -13.92 -24.28 3.87
N LYS A 162 -13.43 -25.47 3.53
CA LYS A 162 -14.17 -26.45 2.76
C LYS A 162 -14.51 -27.65 3.65
N GLU A 163 -15.73 -28.14 3.53
CA GLU A 163 -16.14 -29.38 4.18
C GLU A 163 -15.32 -30.56 3.68
N GLY A 164 -14.94 -31.44 4.57
CA GLY A 164 -14.13 -32.61 4.28
C GLY A 164 -12.62 -32.40 4.32
N ASN A 165 -12.13 -31.18 4.31
CA ASN A 165 -10.68 -30.87 4.36
C ASN A 165 -10.15 -30.84 5.78
N VAL A 166 -8.85 -31.12 5.92
CA VAL A 166 -8.12 -31.08 7.20
C VAL A 166 -7.33 -29.78 7.30
N TYR A 167 -7.50 -29.09 8.41
CA TYR A 167 -6.81 -27.83 8.73
C TYR A 167 -6.06 -27.96 10.05
N GLU A 168 -4.90 -27.34 10.14
CA GLU A 168 -4.16 -27.25 11.39
C GLU A 168 -4.62 -26.02 12.16
N LEU A 169 -5.25 -26.22 13.32
CA LEU A 169 -5.90 -25.16 14.09
C LEU A 169 -5.42 -25.15 15.54
N THR A 170 -5.21 -23.93 16.07
CA THR A 170 -4.89 -23.74 17.49
C THR A 170 -6.14 -23.43 18.28
N ILE A 171 -6.39 -24.20 19.33
CA ILE A 171 -7.55 -24.02 20.21
C ILE A 171 -7.32 -22.83 21.13
N LYS A 172 -8.13 -21.80 20.98
CA LYS A 172 -8.01 -20.56 21.78
C LYS A 172 -8.82 -20.61 23.06
N ASP A 173 -9.98 -21.27 23.02
CA ASP A 173 -10.87 -21.33 24.18
C ASP A 173 -11.69 -22.62 24.22
N ILE A 174 -12.43 -22.84 25.32
CA ILE A 174 -13.33 -23.97 25.50
C ILE A 174 -14.74 -23.44 25.65
N GLY A 175 -15.67 -23.92 24.84
CA GLY A 175 -17.07 -23.57 24.89
C GLY A 175 -17.78 -24.13 26.14
N LYS A 176 -18.97 -23.63 26.41
CA LYS A 176 -19.79 -24.05 27.58
C LYS A 176 -20.13 -25.53 27.62
N ARG A 177 -20.05 -26.23 26.49
CA ARG A 177 -20.33 -27.67 26.38
C ARG A 177 -19.07 -28.54 26.43
N GLY A 178 -17.89 -27.94 26.65
CA GLY A 178 -16.62 -28.65 26.65
C GLY A 178 -15.96 -28.77 25.27
N ASP A 179 -16.55 -28.22 24.22
CA ASP A 179 -15.98 -28.21 22.89
C ASP A 179 -14.85 -27.18 22.80
N GLY A 180 -13.72 -27.52 22.16
CA GLY A 180 -12.66 -26.57 21.88
C GLY A 180 -13.09 -25.57 20.80
N VAL A 181 -12.72 -24.29 20.97
CA VAL A 181 -13.04 -23.22 20.05
C VAL A 181 -11.76 -22.75 19.35
N ALA A 182 -11.74 -22.87 18.04
CA ALA A 182 -10.70 -22.31 17.18
C ALA A 182 -11.28 -21.24 16.24
N PHE A 183 -10.44 -20.30 15.83
CA PHE A 183 -10.82 -19.27 14.88
C PHE A 183 -10.01 -19.44 13.61
N PHE A 184 -10.69 -19.45 12.47
CA PHE A 184 -10.09 -19.48 11.16
C PHE A 184 -10.73 -18.37 10.31
N ASP A 185 -10.02 -17.28 10.11
CA ASP A 185 -10.50 -16.08 9.43
C ASP A 185 -11.84 -15.58 10.06
N LYS A 186 -12.93 -15.69 9.33
CA LYS A 186 -14.29 -15.31 9.78
C LYS A 186 -15.06 -16.45 10.44
N TYR A 187 -14.50 -17.66 10.46
CA TYR A 187 -15.19 -18.85 10.97
C TYR A 187 -14.82 -19.12 12.41
N VAL A 188 -15.81 -19.49 13.20
CA VAL A 188 -15.66 -20.04 14.54
C VAL A 188 -15.85 -21.53 14.43
N ILE A 189 -14.84 -22.32 14.79
CA ILE A 189 -14.84 -23.78 14.62
C ILE A 189 -14.96 -24.43 16.00
N TYR A 190 -15.99 -25.22 16.17
CA TYR A 190 -16.20 -26.04 17.37
C TYR A 190 -15.65 -27.44 17.14
N ILE A 191 -14.80 -27.91 18.05
CA ILE A 191 -14.09 -29.17 17.92
C ILE A 191 -14.32 -29.98 19.18
N ASN A 192 -14.90 -31.15 19.02
CA ASN A 192 -15.24 -32.02 20.16
C ASN A 192 -13.96 -32.63 20.74
N GLY A 193 -13.81 -32.57 22.07
CA GLY A 193 -12.69 -33.20 22.80
C GLY A 193 -11.34 -32.48 22.69
N ALA A 194 -11.27 -31.23 22.20
CA ALA A 194 -10.04 -30.48 22.06
C ALA A 194 -9.66 -29.72 23.34
N VAL A 195 -8.36 -29.67 23.66
CA VAL A 195 -7.82 -29.01 24.85
C VAL A 195 -7.35 -27.62 24.51
N LYS A 196 -7.63 -26.64 25.37
CA LYS A 196 -7.16 -25.24 25.22
C LYS A 196 -5.65 -25.14 25.07
N GLY A 197 -5.20 -24.38 24.08
CA GLY A 197 -3.79 -24.13 23.79
C GLY A 197 -3.11 -25.19 22.91
N SER A 198 -3.77 -26.28 22.55
CA SER A 198 -3.23 -27.30 21.65
C SER A 198 -3.40 -26.89 20.18
N THR A 199 -2.42 -27.23 19.36
CA THR A 199 -2.52 -27.16 17.90
C THR A 199 -2.77 -28.55 17.37
N ILE A 200 -3.90 -28.75 16.71
CA ILE A 200 -4.36 -30.05 16.25
C ILE A 200 -4.86 -30.00 14.82
N LYS A 201 -4.76 -31.12 14.13
CA LYS A 201 -5.35 -31.29 12.79
C LYS A 201 -6.83 -31.62 12.94
N VAL A 202 -7.65 -30.80 12.31
CA VAL A 202 -9.11 -30.88 12.41
C VAL A 202 -9.71 -31.07 11.04
N LYS A 203 -10.52 -32.11 10.87
CA LYS A 203 -11.33 -32.32 9.68
C LYS A 203 -12.65 -31.60 9.85
N ILE A 204 -12.98 -30.73 8.90
CA ILE A 204 -14.23 -29.97 8.91
C ILE A 204 -15.38 -30.90 8.42
N GLU A 205 -16.41 -31.07 9.24
CA GLU A 205 -17.57 -31.88 8.87
C GLU A 205 -18.68 -31.05 8.24
N LYS A 206 -18.99 -29.91 8.86
CA LYS A 206 -20.12 -29.08 8.43
C LYS A 206 -19.83 -27.60 8.64
N ILE A 207 -20.26 -26.79 7.68
CA ILE A 207 -20.15 -25.32 7.75
C ILE A 207 -21.58 -24.74 7.73
N SER A 208 -21.89 -23.91 8.72
CA SER A 208 -23.17 -23.21 8.82
C SER A 208 -22.92 -21.70 8.98
N GLY A 209 -22.91 -20.96 7.87
CA GLY A 209 -22.63 -19.53 7.86
C GLY A 209 -21.21 -19.20 8.33
N THR A 210 -21.06 -18.62 9.51
CA THR A 210 -19.77 -18.28 10.16
C THR A 210 -19.33 -19.32 11.20
N VAL A 211 -20.12 -20.37 11.42
CA VAL A 211 -19.82 -21.44 12.38
C VAL A 211 -19.51 -22.71 11.62
N ALA A 212 -18.47 -23.41 12.03
CA ALA A 212 -18.11 -24.72 11.50
C ALA A 212 -17.96 -25.73 12.63
N PHE A 213 -18.18 -26.98 12.32
CA PHE A 213 -18.00 -28.12 13.22
C PHE A 213 -16.94 -29.04 12.64
N GLY A 214 -16.03 -29.47 13.48
CA GLY A 214 -14.95 -30.35 13.06
C GLY A 214 -14.60 -31.40 14.11
N GLN A 215 -13.99 -32.48 13.65
CA GLN A 215 -13.45 -33.56 14.50
C GLN A 215 -11.92 -33.61 14.37
N ILE A 216 -11.26 -34.08 15.42
CA ILE A 216 -9.81 -34.29 15.44
C ILE A 216 -9.48 -35.34 14.38
N ALA A 217 -8.65 -34.96 13.40
CA ALA A 217 -8.14 -35.92 12.43
C ALA A 217 -6.99 -36.70 13.07
N GLN A 218 -7.12 -38.00 13.14
CA GLN A 218 -6.05 -38.92 13.54
C GLN A 218 -4.96 -38.98 12.47
#